data_0f9490054f18a99f562d4a24eea58292
#
_entry.id   0f9490054f18a99f562d4a24eea58292
#
_cell.length_a   1.000
_cell.length_b   1.000
_cell.length_c   1.000
_cell.angle_alpha   90.00
_cell.angle_beta   90.00
_cell.angle_gamma   90.00
#
_symmetry.space_group_name_H-M   'P 1'
#
loop_
_entity.id
_entity.type
_entity.pdbx_description
1 polymer ?
#
loop_
_entity_poly.entity_id
_entity_poly.type
_entity_poly.pdbx_seq_one_letter_code
_entity_poly.pdbx_strand_id
1 'polypeptide(L)'
;MKFLDSYFEDEVREGFFVPSLMKRAWAAQMEVFDIVQKICDKHGILLFAEWGTLLGAVRHKGRIPWDDDIDVCMLRADYDRFCQVVDEELPEECWFLDYHRIDGFDVTLGRVINSRVHVVEGQNLEKYHGFPYVAGIDIFWLDSIPSDEKQRRCCQEEINRIFYSLAMVHCGKAQKKAALQKELTGLLEKKTREMGASGRGSDVTNTYIWRKNVSYCLPKASYEKGVFLDFENIKIRVPDNYEEILRRKYGENWRTPIQAGGLHDYPSYAKQQAFLQENDGGELYEYHFSKTEWEQAQLKREKKVTLREEVNQFVKLFLDAHEEIRRNIQKEEWEMTLALLEQCQSTAIEIGTRIEQEKGADYVTVKRWERYCELVFQIHNHLTAECPRDAKHFAEKVYEKLSGIMDEMRHRIDDELKEIKEIVFVPYKAALWGSMHKMWEEAMRDDTVKVTVVPAPYYYKDAFGKAKKEEMQYENEGYPEKVTITHYEEYDFQLHHPDRIVIQCPYDEYNYGITIHPFFYAKNLVTYTDELVYVPALRMDEITPESDRARYNLKSYCNMPGVVYADRVIVQSEQMKKVYVQLLTEFAGENTKPIWEEKISSFPDGYLAGKL
;
A
#
# COMPACT_ATOMS: atom_id res chain seq x y z
N MET A 1 -0.13 -2.27 -25.65
CA MET A 1 0.16 -0.84 -25.36
C MET A 1 1.41 -0.69 -24.51
N LYS A 2 2.01 0.52 -24.44
CA LYS A 2 3.18 0.75 -23.59
C LYS A 2 2.81 1.65 -22.41
N PHE A 3 3.07 1.18 -21.19
CA PHE A 3 2.90 1.93 -19.95
C PHE A 3 4.26 2.16 -19.29
N LEU A 4 4.42 3.27 -18.58
CA LEU A 4 5.55 3.49 -17.69
C LEU A 4 5.37 2.65 -16.42
N ASP A 5 6.45 2.23 -15.79
CA ASP A 5 6.37 1.48 -14.52
C ASP A 5 5.64 2.27 -13.42
N SER A 6 5.85 3.59 -13.37
CA SER A 6 5.16 4.49 -12.44
C SER A 6 3.64 4.54 -12.62
N TYR A 7 3.11 4.16 -13.79
CA TYR A 7 1.65 4.04 -13.97
C TYR A 7 1.05 2.99 -13.03
N PHE A 8 1.78 1.95 -12.72
CA PHE A 8 1.28 0.84 -11.88
C PHE A 8 1.47 1.04 -10.38
N GLU A 9 1.93 2.20 -9.94
CA GLU A 9 2.02 2.52 -8.53
C GLU A 9 0.66 2.80 -7.91
N ASP A 10 0.53 2.52 -6.62
CA ASP A 10 -0.62 2.97 -5.85
C ASP A 10 -0.67 4.51 -5.83
N GLU A 11 -1.86 5.06 -5.92
CA GLU A 11 -2.06 6.50 -5.90
C GLU A 11 -3.37 6.91 -5.21
N VAL A 12 -3.51 8.20 -4.95
CA VAL A 12 -4.79 8.80 -4.55
C VAL A 12 -5.22 9.76 -5.65
N ARG A 13 -6.36 9.46 -6.29
CA ARG A 13 -7.03 10.34 -7.25
C ARG A 13 -8.31 10.87 -6.63
N GLU A 14 -8.48 12.19 -6.58
CA GLU A 14 -9.68 12.85 -6.01
C GLU A 14 -10.07 12.28 -4.62
N GLY A 15 -9.08 12.11 -3.74
CA GLY A 15 -9.29 11.56 -2.40
C GLY A 15 -9.52 10.05 -2.33
N PHE A 16 -9.65 9.36 -3.46
CA PHE A 16 -9.89 7.93 -3.54
C PHE A 16 -8.58 7.15 -3.78
N PHE A 17 -8.35 6.11 -2.96
CA PHE A 17 -7.18 5.25 -3.11
C PHE A 17 -7.37 4.24 -4.25
N VAL A 18 -6.46 4.28 -5.22
CA VAL A 18 -6.41 3.38 -6.37
C VAL A 18 -5.20 2.46 -6.24
N PRO A 19 -5.38 1.18 -5.92
CA PRO A 19 -4.27 0.25 -5.77
C PRO A 19 -3.66 -0.16 -7.12
N SER A 20 -2.42 -0.58 -7.08
CA SER A 20 -1.65 -1.08 -8.23
C SER A 20 -2.40 -2.18 -9.01
N LEU A 21 -3.04 -3.13 -8.32
CA LEU A 21 -3.82 -4.19 -8.96
C LEU A 21 -4.95 -3.61 -9.82
N MET A 22 -5.61 -2.56 -9.36
CA MET A 22 -6.66 -1.88 -10.11
C MET A 22 -6.13 -1.23 -11.38
N LYS A 23 -4.96 -0.61 -11.30
CA LYS A 23 -4.31 -0.01 -12.47
C LYS A 23 -3.87 -1.07 -13.49
N ARG A 24 -3.45 -2.25 -13.02
CA ARG A 24 -3.18 -3.39 -13.92
C ARG A 24 -4.46 -3.91 -14.58
N ALA A 25 -5.58 -3.95 -13.85
CA ALA A 25 -6.89 -4.26 -14.43
C ALA A 25 -7.29 -3.26 -15.51
N TRP A 26 -7.13 -1.96 -15.24
CA TRP A 26 -7.39 -0.90 -16.21
C TRP A 26 -6.55 -1.05 -17.47
N ALA A 27 -5.25 -1.32 -17.32
CA ALA A 27 -4.34 -1.54 -18.44
C ALA A 27 -4.75 -2.77 -19.27
N ALA A 28 -5.11 -3.88 -18.62
CA ALA A 28 -5.59 -5.10 -19.30
C ALA A 28 -6.89 -4.83 -20.08
N GLN A 29 -7.83 -4.08 -19.51
CA GLN A 29 -9.06 -3.70 -20.22
C GLN A 29 -8.78 -2.76 -21.40
N MET A 30 -7.79 -1.87 -21.29
CA MET A 30 -7.39 -1.02 -22.42
C MET A 30 -6.77 -1.83 -23.57
N GLU A 31 -6.06 -2.94 -23.29
CA GLU A 31 -5.62 -3.88 -24.35
C GLU A 31 -6.81 -4.53 -25.05
N VAL A 32 -7.83 -4.96 -24.31
CA VAL A 32 -9.06 -5.50 -24.91
C VAL A 32 -9.81 -4.45 -25.73
N PHE A 33 -9.88 -3.20 -25.21
CA PHE A 33 -10.48 -2.08 -25.94
C PHE A 33 -9.72 -1.80 -27.26
N ASP A 34 -8.40 -1.80 -27.24
CA ASP A 34 -7.58 -1.57 -28.43
C ASP A 34 -7.81 -2.65 -29.52
N ILE A 35 -7.97 -3.91 -29.12
CA ILE A 35 -8.34 -5.00 -30.01
C ILE A 35 -9.68 -4.70 -30.69
N VAL A 36 -10.72 -4.38 -29.90
CA VAL A 36 -12.06 -4.08 -30.41
C VAL A 36 -12.05 -2.82 -31.29
N GLN A 37 -11.32 -1.76 -30.88
CA GLN A 37 -11.20 -0.54 -31.68
C GLN A 37 -10.57 -0.80 -33.03
N LYS A 38 -9.51 -1.63 -33.10
CA LYS A 38 -8.86 -2.02 -34.38
C LYS A 38 -9.79 -2.78 -35.32
N ILE A 39 -10.60 -3.69 -34.76
CA ILE A 39 -11.62 -4.39 -35.54
C ILE A 39 -12.65 -3.39 -36.10
N CYS A 40 -13.15 -2.49 -35.25
CA CYS A 40 -14.09 -1.46 -35.64
C CYS A 40 -13.52 -0.54 -36.74
N ASP A 41 -12.30 -0.07 -36.58
CA ASP A 41 -11.63 0.80 -37.57
C ASP A 41 -11.45 0.09 -38.91
N LYS A 42 -11.04 -1.18 -38.92
CA LYS A 42 -10.87 -2.01 -40.11
C LYS A 42 -12.16 -2.15 -40.91
N HIS A 43 -13.30 -2.25 -40.22
CA HIS A 43 -14.60 -2.47 -40.85
C HIS A 43 -15.47 -1.21 -40.94
N GLY A 44 -14.91 -0.02 -40.61
CA GLY A 44 -15.62 1.25 -40.64
C GLY A 44 -16.83 1.32 -39.69
N ILE A 45 -16.70 0.65 -38.52
CA ILE A 45 -17.69 0.61 -37.45
C ILE A 45 -17.39 1.74 -36.46
N LEU A 46 -18.41 2.50 -36.07
CA LEU A 46 -18.25 3.58 -35.11
C LEU A 46 -18.48 3.07 -33.68
N LEU A 47 -17.42 3.12 -32.86
CA LEU A 47 -17.41 2.74 -31.46
C LEU A 47 -17.28 4.00 -30.60
N PHE A 48 -18.16 4.16 -29.61
CA PHE A 48 -18.19 5.34 -28.72
C PHE A 48 -18.07 4.91 -27.26
N ALA A 49 -17.40 5.75 -26.45
CA ALA A 49 -17.45 5.61 -25.00
C ALA A 49 -18.88 5.80 -24.48
N GLU A 50 -19.22 4.99 -23.47
CA GLU A 50 -20.56 4.97 -22.88
C GLU A 50 -20.46 5.08 -21.35
N TRP A 51 -21.54 5.41 -20.67
CA TRP A 51 -21.66 5.46 -19.20
C TRP A 51 -20.45 6.07 -18.46
N GLY A 52 -19.85 5.29 -17.53
CA GLY A 52 -18.69 5.68 -16.73
C GLY A 52 -17.48 6.05 -17.58
N THR A 53 -17.26 5.31 -18.67
CA THR A 53 -16.16 5.57 -19.61
C THR A 53 -16.31 6.92 -20.32
N LEU A 54 -17.53 7.27 -20.79
CA LEU A 54 -17.80 8.59 -21.36
C LEU A 54 -17.61 9.71 -20.33
N LEU A 55 -18.16 9.53 -19.14
CA LEU A 55 -18.03 10.50 -18.04
C LEU A 55 -16.57 10.69 -17.63
N GLY A 56 -15.81 9.60 -17.55
CA GLY A 56 -14.39 9.60 -17.26
C GLY A 56 -13.58 10.35 -18.31
N ALA A 57 -13.79 10.06 -19.60
CA ALA A 57 -13.10 10.74 -20.70
C ALA A 57 -13.30 12.25 -20.66
N VAL A 58 -14.53 12.73 -20.37
CA VAL A 58 -14.86 14.16 -20.37
C VAL A 58 -14.40 14.86 -19.08
N ARG A 59 -14.63 14.24 -17.91
CA ARG A 59 -14.43 14.88 -16.60
C ARG A 59 -13.01 14.66 -16.07
N HIS A 60 -12.46 13.44 -16.19
CA HIS A 60 -11.18 13.04 -15.58
C HIS A 60 -10.06 12.92 -16.62
N LYS A 61 -10.36 12.97 -17.92
CA LYS A 61 -9.43 12.65 -19.02
C LYS A 61 -8.83 11.23 -18.89
N GLY A 62 -9.58 10.32 -18.28
CA GLY A 62 -9.20 8.96 -17.95
C GLY A 62 -10.26 8.25 -17.14
N ARG A 63 -9.85 7.27 -16.39
CA ARG A 63 -10.72 6.49 -15.51
C ARG A 63 -11.29 7.34 -14.37
N ILE A 64 -12.53 7.09 -14.04
CA ILE A 64 -13.09 7.51 -12.76
C ILE A 64 -12.42 6.65 -11.68
N PRO A 65 -11.85 7.22 -10.59
CA PRO A 65 -11.03 6.46 -9.64
C PRO A 65 -11.71 5.25 -8.99
N TRP A 66 -13.02 5.32 -8.83
CA TRP A 66 -13.87 4.26 -8.23
C TRP A 66 -14.64 3.43 -9.26
N ASP A 67 -14.26 3.49 -10.55
CA ASP A 67 -14.88 2.73 -11.64
C ASP A 67 -13.94 1.62 -12.13
N ASP A 68 -14.51 0.44 -12.42
CA ASP A 68 -13.73 -0.77 -12.68
C ASP A 68 -13.89 -1.33 -14.10
N ASP A 69 -14.76 -0.75 -14.94
CA ASP A 69 -15.07 -1.27 -16.26
C ASP A 69 -14.84 -0.27 -17.41
N ILE A 70 -14.88 -0.78 -18.63
CA ILE A 70 -14.97 0.03 -19.86
C ILE A 70 -16.30 -0.29 -20.53
N ASP A 71 -17.13 0.73 -20.63
CA ASP A 71 -18.38 0.70 -21.35
C ASP A 71 -18.25 1.42 -22.70
N VAL A 72 -18.68 0.78 -23.75
CA VAL A 72 -18.74 1.38 -25.09
C VAL A 72 -20.10 1.14 -25.73
N CYS A 73 -20.46 1.92 -26.71
CA CYS A 73 -21.68 1.70 -27.47
C CYS A 73 -21.51 1.87 -28.98
N MET A 74 -22.42 1.29 -29.71
CA MET A 74 -22.56 1.37 -31.17
C MET A 74 -24.02 1.65 -31.53
N LEU A 75 -24.27 2.29 -32.65
CA LEU A 75 -25.61 2.24 -33.25
C LEU A 75 -25.97 0.79 -33.63
N ARG A 76 -27.23 0.38 -33.56
CA ARG A 76 -27.67 -0.97 -33.86
C ARG A 76 -27.08 -1.54 -35.17
N ALA A 77 -27.06 -0.76 -36.25
CA ALA A 77 -26.54 -1.21 -37.53
C ALA A 77 -25.02 -1.49 -37.46
N ASP A 78 -24.28 -0.74 -36.67
CA ASP A 78 -22.85 -0.94 -36.45
C ASP A 78 -22.60 -2.17 -35.56
N TYR A 79 -23.41 -2.36 -34.51
CA TYR A 79 -23.36 -3.55 -33.68
C TYR A 79 -23.65 -4.83 -34.48
N ASP A 80 -24.65 -4.80 -35.35
CA ASP A 80 -24.98 -5.96 -36.21
C ASP A 80 -23.80 -6.28 -37.16
N ARG A 81 -23.13 -5.27 -37.72
CA ARG A 81 -21.88 -5.47 -38.52
C ARG A 81 -20.75 -6.02 -37.68
N PHE A 82 -20.58 -5.49 -36.45
CA PHE A 82 -19.57 -5.99 -35.53
C PHE A 82 -19.78 -7.48 -35.21
N CYS A 83 -21.01 -7.90 -34.91
CA CYS A 83 -21.37 -9.31 -34.66
C CYS A 83 -21.07 -10.25 -35.83
N GLN A 84 -21.04 -9.75 -37.07
CA GLN A 84 -20.73 -10.53 -38.28
C GLN A 84 -19.24 -10.82 -38.45
N VAL A 85 -18.37 -9.94 -37.92
CA VAL A 85 -16.94 -10.01 -38.19
C VAL A 85 -16.12 -10.37 -36.93
N VAL A 86 -16.66 -10.16 -35.73
CA VAL A 86 -15.89 -10.24 -34.48
C VAL A 86 -15.29 -11.62 -34.23
N ASP A 87 -16.01 -12.69 -34.54
CA ASP A 87 -15.54 -14.07 -34.27
C ASP A 87 -14.35 -14.47 -35.16
N GLU A 88 -14.23 -13.88 -36.36
CA GLU A 88 -13.11 -14.14 -37.28
C GLU A 88 -11.91 -13.21 -37.03
N GLU A 89 -12.13 -12.05 -36.39
CA GLU A 89 -11.12 -11.02 -36.21
C GLU A 89 -10.50 -11.00 -34.81
N LEU A 90 -11.17 -11.60 -33.81
CA LEU A 90 -10.63 -11.68 -32.46
C LEU A 90 -9.40 -12.61 -32.40
N PRO A 91 -8.37 -12.26 -31.60
CA PRO A 91 -7.33 -13.20 -31.23
C PRO A 91 -7.90 -14.47 -30.59
N GLU A 92 -7.21 -15.61 -30.77
CA GLU A 92 -7.68 -16.93 -30.33
C GLU A 92 -7.99 -16.99 -28.83
N GLU A 93 -7.25 -16.22 -28.02
CA GLU A 93 -7.45 -16.14 -26.56
C GLU A 93 -8.61 -15.23 -26.15
N CYS A 94 -9.15 -14.41 -27.05
CA CYS A 94 -10.26 -13.49 -26.75
C CYS A 94 -11.61 -14.09 -27.15
N TRP A 95 -12.65 -13.69 -26.43
CA TRP A 95 -14.00 -14.20 -26.62
C TRP A 95 -15.00 -13.07 -26.70
N PHE A 96 -15.92 -13.16 -27.65
CA PHE A 96 -17.10 -12.32 -27.67
C PHE A 96 -18.29 -13.05 -27.11
N LEU A 97 -18.93 -12.51 -26.11
CA LEU A 97 -20.07 -13.06 -25.38
C LEU A 97 -21.29 -12.18 -25.63
N ASP A 98 -22.37 -12.77 -26.05
CA ASP A 98 -23.69 -12.16 -26.14
C ASP A 98 -24.77 -13.24 -25.97
N TYR A 99 -26.03 -12.83 -25.96
CA TYR A 99 -27.18 -13.73 -25.79
C TYR A 99 -27.42 -14.68 -26.99
N HIS A 100 -26.78 -14.47 -28.13
CA HIS A 100 -26.82 -15.40 -29.26
C HIS A 100 -25.81 -16.54 -29.09
N ARG A 101 -24.70 -16.31 -28.39
CA ARG A 101 -23.57 -17.24 -28.20
C ARG A 101 -23.63 -17.99 -26.89
N ILE A 102 -24.18 -17.34 -25.85
CA ILE A 102 -24.21 -17.92 -24.50
C ILE A 102 -25.63 -17.92 -23.97
N ASP A 103 -26.15 -19.11 -23.71
CA ASP A 103 -27.48 -19.29 -23.12
C ASP A 103 -27.53 -18.65 -21.72
N GLY A 104 -28.48 -17.74 -21.54
CA GLY A 104 -28.64 -17.02 -20.27
C GLY A 104 -27.77 -15.77 -20.09
N PHE A 105 -27.01 -15.38 -21.10
CA PHE A 105 -26.29 -14.14 -21.09
C PHE A 105 -27.23 -12.93 -21.09
N ASP A 106 -26.72 -11.78 -20.68
CA ASP A 106 -27.47 -10.53 -20.64
C ASP A 106 -27.97 -10.14 -22.04
N VAL A 107 -29.26 -9.82 -22.13
CA VAL A 107 -29.94 -9.47 -23.39
C VAL A 107 -29.79 -8.00 -23.74
N THR A 108 -28.98 -7.26 -23.01
CA THR A 108 -28.85 -5.79 -23.15
C THR A 108 -27.47 -5.33 -23.57
N LEU A 109 -26.47 -6.23 -23.56
CA LEU A 109 -25.09 -5.92 -23.94
C LEU A 109 -24.38 -7.13 -24.57
N GLY A 110 -23.32 -6.87 -25.31
CA GLY A 110 -22.27 -7.82 -25.66
C GLY A 110 -21.03 -7.55 -24.82
N ARG A 111 -20.14 -8.53 -24.67
CA ARG A 111 -18.90 -8.38 -23.91
C ARG A 111 -17.73 -9.04 -24.63
N VAL A 112 -16.62 -8.34 -24.78
CA VAL A 112 -15.36 -8.95 -25.22
C VAL A 112 -14.46 -9.11 -24.00
N ILE A 113 -13.93 -10.33 -23.83
CA ILE A 113 -13.03 -10.70 -22.73
C ILE A 113 -11.72 -11.26 -23.26
N ASN A 114 -10.63 -11.06 -22.49
CA ASN A 114 -9.30 -11.57 -22.84
C ASN A 114 -9.11 -13.07 -22.57
N SER A 115 -9.94 -13.66 -21.74
CA SER A 115 -9.89 -15.07 -21.36
C SER A 115 -11.18 -15.49 -20.68
N ARG A 116 -11.47 -16.81 -20.62
CA ARG A 116 -12.63 -17.36 -19.90
C ARG A 116 -12.35 -17.69 -18.44
N VAL A 117 -11.08 -17.82 -18.12
CA VAL A 117 -10.58 -18.16 -16.79
C VAL A 117 -9.40 -17.24 -16.46
N HIS A 118 -8.98 -17.22 -15.20
CA HIS A 118 -7.72 -16.58 -14.85
C HIS A 118 -6.55 -17.28 -15.58
N VAL A 119 -5.55 -16.52 -16.00
CA VAL A 119 -4.39 -17.04 -16.75
C VAL A 119 -3.12 -16.45 -16.13
N VAL A 120 -2.28 -17.33 -15.60
CA VAL A 120 -0.98 -16.97 -15.00
C VAL A 120 0.21 -17.31 -15.90
N GLU A 121 -0.03 -17.71 -17.13
CA GLU A 121 1.00 -18.02 -18.10
C GLU A 121 1.76 -16.78 -18.53
N GLY A 122 3.09 -16.93 -18.73
CA GLY A 122 4.00 -15.83 -18.95
C GLY A 122 3.59 -14.86 -20.05
N GLN A 123 3.26 -15.36 -21.24
CA GLN A 123 2.88 -14.52 -22.37
C GLN A 123 1.58 -13.73 -22.12
N ASN A 124 0.62 -14.32 -21.40
CA ASN A 124 -0.63 -13.65 -21.06
C ASN A 124 -0.38 -12.54 -20.03
N LEU A 125 0.40 -12.81 -18.97
CA LEU A 125 0.74 -11.80 -17.99
C LEU A 125 1.51 -10.62 -18.61
N GLU A 126 2.44 -10.90 -19.52
CA GLU A 126 3.17 -9.85 -20.23
C GLU A 126 2.24 -8.99 -21.09
N LYS A 127 1.33 -9.62 -21.86
CA LYS A 127 0.37 -8.94 -22.73
C LYS A 127 -0.62 -8.08 -21.95
N TYR A 128 -1.08 -8.56 -20.80
CA TYR A 128 -2.09 -7.90 -19.96
C TYR A 128 -1.49 -7.29 -18.67
N HIS A 129 -0.23 -6.86 -18.75
CA HIS A 129 0.45 -6.04 -17.74
C HIS A 129 0.46 -6.65 -16.33
N GLY A 130 0.57 -7.98 -16.23
CA GLY A 130 0.61 -8.68 -14.95
C GLY A 130 -0.77 -8.82 -14.27
N PHE A 131 -1.87 -8.59 -15.03
CA PHE A 131 -3.23 -8.83 -14.53
C PHE A 131 -3.65 -10.27 -14.85
N PRO A 132 -3.79 -11.15 -13.84
CA PRO A 132 -4.04 -12.57 -14.09
C PRO A 132 -5.52 -12.91 -14.29
N TYR A 133 -6.42 -11.98 -13.99
CA TYR A 133 -7.86 -12.21 -13.99
C TYR A 133 -8.49 -11.87 -15.33
N VAL A 134 -9.77 -12.24 -15.50
CA VAL A 134 -10.52 -11.92 -16.71
C VAL A 134 -10.72 -10.41 -16.81
N ALA A 135 -10.21 -9.82 -17.90
CA ALA A 135 -10.45 -8.44 -18.26
C ALA A 135 -11.36 -8.36 -19.47
N GLY A 136 -12.29 -7.42 -19.48
CA GLY A 136 -13.24 -7.27 -20.58
C GLY A 136 -13.79 -5.87 -20.70
N ILE A 137 -14.53 -5.64 -21.80
CA ILE A 137 -15.28 -4.42 -22.07
C ILE A 137 -16.72 -4.75 -22.43
N ASP A 138 -17.64 -3.90 -22.00
CA ASP A 138 -19.07 -4.03 -22.29
C ASP A 138 -19.47 -3.19 -23.50
N ILE A 139 -20.18 -3.81 -24.42
CA ILE A 139 -20.59 -3.21 -25.68
C ILE A 139 -22.11 -3.11 -25.72
N PHE A 140 -22.62 -1.90 -25.59
CA PHE A 140 -24.04 -1.60 -25.69
C PHE A 140 -24.41 -1.26 -27.13
N TRP A 141 -25.67 -1.44 -27.49
CA TRP A 141 -26.21 -0.91 -28.73
C TRP A 141 -27.33 0.09 -28.49
N LEU A 142 -27.45 1.02 -29.41
CA LEU A 142 -28.46 2.03 -29.39
C LEU A 142 -29.50 1.77 -30.49
N ASP A 143 -30.73 1.50 -30.06
CA ASP A 143 -31.87 1.28 -30.97
C ASP A 143 -32.53 2.59 -31.37
N SER A 144 -32.91 2.73 -32.64
CA SER A 144 -33.76 3.85 -33.09
C SER A 144 -35.17 3.72 -32.49
N ILE A 145 -35.76 4.84 -32.13
CA ILE A 145 -37.08 4.89 -31.50
C ILE A 145 -38.07 5.66 -32.38
N PRO A 146 -39.40 5.37 -32.28
CA PRO A 146 -40.42 6.11 -33.00
C PRO A 146 -40.41 7.59 -32.66
N SER A 147 -40.72 8.46 -33.61
CA SER A 147 -40.85 9.89 -33.40
C SER A 147 -42.11 10.23 -32.60
N ASP A 148 -43.16 9.44 -32.77
CA ASP A 148 -44.47 9.63 -32.11
C ASP A 148 -44.47 9.13 -30.68
N GLU A 149 -44.85 9.93 -29.72
CA GLU A 149 -44.85 9.60 -28.30
C GLU A 149 -45.82 8.47 -27.95
N LYS A 150 -46.97 8.36 -28.61
CA LYS A 150 -47.93 7.27 -28.37
C LYS A 150 -47.39 5.93 -28.82
N GLN A 151 -46.69 5.92 -29.95
CA GLN A 151 -46.00 4.72 -30.43
C GLN A 151 -44.85 4.36 -29.47
N ARG A 152 -44.07 5.30 -28.98
CA ARG A 152 -43.04 5.09 -27.98
C ARG A 152 -43.58 4.36 -26.74
N ARG A 153 -44.67 4.85 -26.17
CA ARG A 153 -45.33 4.25 -25.00
C ARG A 153 -45.83 2.83 -25.27
N CYS A 154 -46.47 2.63 -26.45
CA CYS A 154 -46.94 1.30 -26.84
C CYS A 154 -45.75 0.29 -26.94
N CYS A 155 -44.68 0.66 -27.64
CA CYS A 155 -43.47 -0.14 -27.74
C CYS A 155 -42.85 -0.43 -26.37
N GLN A 156 -42.78 0.57 -25.49
CA GLN A 156 -42.25 0.42 -24.14
C GLN A 156 -43.06 -0.58 -23.32
N GLU A 157 -44.38 -0.56 -23.39
CA GLU A 157 -45.25 -1.50 -22.68
C GLU A 157 -45.01 -2.92 -23.16
N GLU A 158 -44.89 -3.14 -24.47
CA GLU A 158 -44.61 -4.47 -25.05
C GLU A 158 -43.22 -4.98 -24.60
N ILE A 159 -42.22 -4.13 -24.69
CA ILE A 159 -40.85 -4.47 -24.28
C ILE A 159 -40.80 -4.76 -22.77
N ASN A 160 -41.48 -3.98 -21.95
CA ASN A 160 -41.55 -4.21 -20.50
C ASN A 160 -42.20 -5.57 -20.17
N ARG A 161 -43.25 -5.98 -20.90
CA ARG A 161 -43.87 -7.31 -20.73
C ARG A 161 -42.87 -8.43 -21.00
N ILE A 162 -42.03 -8.29 -22.06
CA ILE A 162 -41.02 -9.29 -22.40
C ILE A 162 -39.95 -9.36 -21.31
N PHE A 163 -39.42 -8.19 -20.85
CA PHE A 163 -38.45 -8.17 -19.75
C PHE A 163 -39.00 -8.73 -18.44
N TYR A 164 -40.27 -8.46 -18.14
CA TYR A 164 -40.95 -9.06 -16.99
C TYR A 164 -41.03 -10.58 -17.11
N SER A 165 -41.38 -11.10 -18.30
CA SER A 165 -41.41 -12.52 -18.57
C SER A 165 -40.04 -13.17 -18.46
N LEU A 166 -38.98 -12.54 -18.98
CA LEU A 166 -37.60 -12.97 -18.83
C LEU A 166 -37.18 -13.06 -17.35
N ALA A 167 -37.53 -12.06 -16.54
CA ALA A 167 -37.24 -12.06 -15.10
C ALA A 167 -37.96 -13.22 -14.38
N MET A 168 -39.22 -13.49 -14.74
CA MET A 168 -39.98 -14.61 -14.17
C MET A 168 -39.39 -15.98 -14.56
N VAL A 169 -38.90 -16.11 -15.79
CA VAL A 169 -38.20 -17.34 -16.24
C VAL A 169 -36.92 -17.54 -15.43
N HIS A 170 -36.22 -16.46 -15.10
CA HIS A 170 -35.01 -16.54 -14.27
C HIS A 170 -35.28 -17.12 -12.87
N CYS A 171 -36.44 -16.86 -12.30
CA CYS A 171 -36.86 -17.34 -10.99
C CYS A 171 -37.48 -18.74 -10.98
N GLY A 172 -37.77 -19.36 -12.14
CA GLY A 172 -38.48 -20.63 -12.28
C GLY A 172 -37.61 -21.89 -12.30
N LYS A 173 -38.27 -23.11 -12.22
CA LYS A 173 -37.59 -24.41 -12.23
C LYS A 173 -37.04 -24.81 -13.62
N ALA A 174 -35.87 -25.47 -13.62
CA ALA A 174 -34.88 -25.53 -14.69
C ALA A 174 -35.22 -26.19 -16.05
N GLN A 175 -36.15 -27.10 -16.17
CA GLN A 175 -36.27 -27.99 -17.38
C GLN A 175 -36.87 -27.38 -18.66
N LYS A 176 -37.55 -26.24 -18.58
CA LYS A 176 -38.04 -25.47 -19.76
C LYS A 176 -37.43 -24.07 -19.86
N LYS A 177 -36.49 -23.77 -19.01
CA LYS A 177 -35.98 -22.42 -18.81
C LYS A 177 -35.23 -21.89 -20.03
N ALA A 178 -34.26 -22.63 -20.56
CA ALA A 178 -33.42 -22.19 -21.67
C ALA A 178 -34.22 -21.98 -22.97
N ALA A 179 -35.13 -22.88 -23.32
CA ALA A 179 -35.95 -22.74 -24.52
C ALA A 179 -36.86 -21.51 -24.46
N LEU A 180 -37.54 -21.30 -23.31
CA LEU A 180 -38.39 -20.12 -23.12
C LEU A 180 -37.62 -18.83 -23.06
N GLN A 181 -36.45 -18.84 -22.44
CA GLN A 181 -35.54 -17.69 -22.41
C GLN A 181 -35.11 -17.32 -23.83
N LYS A 182 -34.71 -18.30 -24.66
CA LYS A 182 -34.34 -18.08 -26.07
C LYS A 182 -35.48 -17.52 -26.88
N GLU A 183 -36.71 -18.05 -26.70
CA GLU A 183 -37.91 -17.54 -27.38
C GLU A 183 -38.19 -16.07 -26.98
N LEU A 184 -38.19 -15.76 -25.70
CA LEU A 184 -38.42 -14.39 -25.20
C LEU A 184 -37.33 -13.44 -25.64
N THR A 185 -36.06 -13.84 -25.67
CA THR A 185 -34.94 -13.04 -26.18
C THR A 185 -35.12 -12.75 -27.68
N GLY A 186 -35.47 -13.78 -28.49
CA GLY A 186 -35.77 -13.56 -29.90
C GLY A 186 -36.97 -12.63 -30.13
N LEU A 187 -37.99 -12.70 -29.25
CA LEU A 187 -39.13 -11.79 -29.30
C LEU A 187 -38.70 -10.35 -28.93
N LEU A 188 -37.85 -10.19 -27.94
CA LEU A 188 -37.30 -8.88 -27.56
C LEU A 188 -36.53 -8.26 -28.74
N GLU A 189 -35.63 -9.03 -29.35
CA GLU A 189 -34.85 -8.56 -30.49
C GLU A 189 -35.76 -8.15 -31.67
N LYS A 190 -36.73 -9.00 -32.01
CA LYS A 190 -37.71 -8.70 -33.05
C LYS A 190 -38.42 -7.36 -32.74
N LYS A 191 -38.89 -7.15 -31.53
CA LYS A 191 -39.60 -5.94 -31.12
C LYS A 191 -38.71 -4.70 -31.15
N THR A 192 -37.46 -4.77 -30.71
CA THR A 192 -36.51 -3.63 -30.78
C THR A 192 -36.17 -3.30 -32.25
N ARG A 193 -36.04 -4.29 -33.13
CA ARG A 193 -35.84 -4.06 -34.59
C ARG A 193 -37.06 -3.48 -35.26
N GLU A 194 -38.27 -3.96 -34.96
CA GLU A 194 -39.54 -3.39 -35.46
C GLU A 194 -39.71 -1.92 -35.02
N MET A 195 -39.37 -1.60 -33.76
CA MET A 195 -39.38 -0.26 -33.24
C MET A 195 -38.43 0.65 -34.03
N GLY A 196 -37.19 0.18 -34.31
CA GLY A 196 -36.23 0.93 -35.13
C GLY A 196 -36.65 1.10 -36.58
N ALA A 197 -37.33 0.09 -37.20
CA ALA A 197 -37.78 0.15 -38.57
C ALA A 197 -39.01 1.10 -38.76
N SER A 198 -39.88 1.17 -37.75
CA SER A 198 -41.06 2.06 -37.76
C SER A 198 -40.68 3.53 -37.55
N GLY A 199 -39.47 3.78 -37.03
CA GLY A 199 -38.99 5.13 -36.70
C GLY A 199 -38.02 5.68 -37.73
N ARG A 200 -38.45 6.62 -38.57
CA ARG A 200 -37.56 7.61 -39.17
C ARG A 200 -37.13 8.65 -38.10
N GLY A 201 -36.99 8.16 -36.84
CA GLY A 201 -36.71 9.02 -35.70
C GLY A 201 -35.28 9.57 -35.71
N SER A 202 -35.15 10.82 -35.29
CA SER A 202 -33.88 11.50 -35.03
C SER A 202 -33.19 11.01 -33.76
N ASP A 203 -33.84 10.11 -33.00
CA ASP A 203 -33.40 9.70 -31.68
C ASP A 203 -33.10 8.21 -31.61
N VAL A 204 -32.17 7.88 -30.73
CA VAL A 204 -31.79 6.52 -30.37
C VAL A 204 -31.83 6.35 -28.84
N THR A 205 -31.81 5.11 -28.36
CA THR A 205 -31.85 4.82 -26.93
C THR A 205 -31.17 3.51 -26.60
N ASN A 206 -30.71 3.39 -25.37
CA ASN A 206 -30.44 2.07 -24.77
C ASN A 206 -31.77 1.50 -24.27
N THR A 207 -32.22 0.39 -24.86
CA THR A 207 -33.52 -0.21 -24.59
C THR A 207 -33.73 -0.59 -23.13
N TYR A 208 -32.68 -1.01 -22.42
CA TYR A 208 -32.76 -1.36 -20.98
C TYR A 208 -33.12 -0.18 -20.09
N ILE A 209 -32.59 1.01 -20.36
CA ILE A 209 -32.91 2.24 -19.62
C ILE A 209 -34.25 2.78 -20.08
N TRP A 210 -34.45 2.83 -21.39
CA TRP A 210 -35.65 3.38 -21.99
C TRP A 210 -36.92 2.67 -21.53
N ARG A 211 -36.90 1.37 -21.33
CA ARG A 211 -38.06 0.61 -20.81
C ARG A 211 -38.54 1.13 -19.45
N LYS A 212 -37.65 1.72 -18.63
CA LYS A 212 -37.96 2.34 -17.31
C LYS A 212 -38.32 3.81 -17.44
N ASN A 213 -37.76 4.50 -18.43
CA ASN A 213 -37.94 5.90 -18.66
C ASN A 213 -38.10 6.19 -20.17
N VAL A 214 -39.34 6.30 -20.65
CA VAL A 214 -39.66 6.54 -22.07
C VAL A 214 -39.08 7.85 -22.62
N SER A 215 -38.76 8.82 -21.76
CA SER A 215 -38.15 10.08 -22.12
C SER A 215 -36.63 10.00 -22.29
N TYR A 216 -35.99 8.84 -21.98
CA TYR A 216 -34.58 8.63 -22.20
C TYR A 216 -34.28 8.44 -23.69
N CYS A 217 -34.07 9.54 -24.39
CA CYS A 217 -33.80 9.61 -25.82
C CYS A 217 -32.52 10.40 -26.06
N LEU A 218 -31.66 9.89 -26.95
CA LEU A 218 -30.38 10.48 -27.31
C LEU A 218 -30.40 10.90 -28.80
N PRO A 219 -29.85 12.05 -29.18
CA PRO A 219 -29.83 12.48 -30.58
C PRO A 219 -28.96 11.52 -31.41
N LYS A 220 -29.54 10.86 -32.42
CA LYS A 220 -28.81 9.94 -33.30
C LYS A 220 -27.64 10.61 -33.99
N ALA A 221 -27.80 11.86 -34.42
CA ALA A 221 -26.78 12.64 -35.09
C ALA A 221 -25.47 12.78 -34.27
N SER A 222 -25.56 12.72 -32.93
CA SER A 222 -24.36 12.75 -32.05
C SER A 222 -23.47 11.52 -32.20
N TYR A 223 -23.98 10.45 -32.78
CA TYR A 223 -23.29 9.16 -32.96
C TYR A 223 -22.91 8.87 -34.43
N GLU A 224 -22.92 9.89 -35.30
CA GLU A 224 -22.57 9.73 -36.73
C GLU A 224 -21.08 9.95 -37.02
N LYS A 225 -20.38 10.73 -36.19
CA LYS A 225 -18.94 11.01 -36.33
C LYS A 225 -18.20 10.90 -35.01
N GLY A 226 -18.59 11.72 -34.04
CA GLY A 226 -17.94 11.85 -32.75
C GLY A 226 -16.60 12.57 -32.81
N VAL A 227 -16.07 12.83 -31.63
CA VAL A 227 -14.74 13.44 -31.42
C VAL A 227 -13.88 12.53 -30.57
N PHE A 228 -12.55 12.65 -30.67
CA PHE A 228 -11.62 11.91 -29.81
C PHE A 228 -11.18 12.76 -28.63
N LEU A 229 -11.30 12.21 -27.43
CA LEU A 229 -10.79 12.80 -26.20
C LEU A 229 -9.66 11.91 -25.63
N ASP A 230 -8.82 12.51 -24.80
CA ASP A 230 -7.82 11.78 -24.03
C ASP A 230 -8.50 10.91 -22.97
N PHE A 231 -8.01 9.68 -22.80
CA PHE A 231 -8.47 8.72 -21.81
C PHE A 231 -7.29 7.87 -21.35
N GLU A 232 -6.73 8.16 -20.17
CA GLU A 232 -5.45 7.61 -19.72
C GLU A 232 -4.36 7.84 -20.77
N ASN A 233 -3.75 6.77 -21.28
CA ASN A 233 -2.71 6.82 -22.32
C ASN A 233 -3.22 6.60 -23.77
N ILE A 234 -4.54 6.61 -23.97
CA ILE A 234 -5.17 6.43 -25.27
C ILE A 234 -6.09 7.60 -25.63
N LYS A 235 -6.60 7.57 -26.85
CA LYS A 235 -7.72 8.43 -27.26
C LYS A 235 -8.95 7.58 -27.49
N ILE A 236 -10.09 8.02 -26.91
CA ILE A 236 -11.36 7.33 -27.06
C ILE A 236 -12.37 8.23 -27.79
N ARG A 237 -13.18 7.63 -28.67
CA ARG A 237 -14.23 8.36 -29.38
C ARG A 237 -15.41 8.58 -28.45
N VAL A 238 -15.91 9.83 -28.39
CA VAL A 238 -17.13 10.23 -27.69
C VAL A 238 -18.13 10.83 -28.67
N PRO A 239 -19.44 10.82 -28.37
CA PRO A 239 -20.44 11.47 -29.23
C PRO A 239 -20.17 12.97 -29.41
N ASP A 240 -20.51 13.57 -30.57
CA ASP A 240 -20.26 14.97 -30.85
C ASP A 240 -20.85 15.92 -29.79
N ASN A 241 -22.04 15.63 -29.29
CA ASN A 241 -22.69 16.43 -28.26
C ASN A 241 -22.67 15.78 -26.89
N TYR A 242 -21.49 15.32 -26.47
CA TYR A 242 -21.28 14.52 -25.23
C TYR A 242 -21.77 15.25 -23.96
N GLU A 243 -21.69 16.57 -23.87
CA GLU A 243 -22.16 17.30 -22.68
C GLU A 243 -23.69 17.17 -22.49
N GLU A 244 -24.46 17.28 -23.60
CA GLU A 244 -25.91 17.08 -23.55
C GLU A 244 -26.26 15.63 -23.21
N ILE A 245 -25.50 14.66 -23.75
CA ILE A 245 -25.67 13.25 -23.44
C ILE A 245 -25.41 12.99 -21.96
N LEU A 246 -24.32 13.52 -21.41
CA LEU A 246 -23.98 13.38 -19.98
C LEU A 246 -25.05 14.02 -19.09
N ARG A 247 -25.57 15.19 -19.48
CA ARG A 247 -26.67 15.85 -18.76
C ARG A 247 -27.92 14.96 -18.74
N ARG A 248 -28.27 14.32 -19.85
CA ARG A 248 -29.44 13.41 -19.93
C ARG A 248 -29.22 12.13 -19.11
N LYS A 249 -27.98 11.64 -19.00
CA LYS A 249 -27.62 10.43 -18.25
C LYS A 249 -27.52 10.66 -16.74
N TYR A 250 -26.86 11.73 -16.34
CA TYR A 250 -26.45 11.99 -14.95
C TYR A 250 -27.07 13.24 -14.31
N GLY A 251 -27.87 14.01 -15.08
CA GLY A 251 -28.49 15.26 -14.62
C GLY A 251 -27.56 16.47 -14.74
N GLU A 252 -28.02 17.63 -14.28
CA GLU A 252 -27.31 18.91 -14.43
C GLU A 252 -25.96 18.95 -13.69
N ASN A 253 -25.85 18.21 -12.60
CA ASN A 253 -24.65 18.21 -11.72
C ASN A 253 -23.60 17.15 -12.12
N TRP A 254 -23.65 16.63 -13.34
CA TRP A 254 -22.74 15.55 -13.79
C TRP A 254 -21.24 15.87 -13.68
N ARG A 255 -20.89 17.17 -13.63
CA ARG A 255 -19.50 17.61 -13.45
C ARG A 255 -18.98 17.42 -12.03
N THR A 256 -19.88 17.32 -11.04
CA THR A 256 -19.48 17.11 -9.63
C THR A 256 -19.19 15.63 -9.41
N PRO A 257 -17.97 15.25 -8.99
CA PRO A 257 -17.66 13.87 -8.66
C PRO A 257 -18.51 13.38 -7.49
N ILE A 258 -19.13 12.22 -7.65
CA ILE A 258 -19.89 11.53 -6.62
C ILE A 258 -19.42 10.09 -6.63
N GLN A 259 -18.94 9.59 -5.48
CA GLN A 259 -18.58 8.18 -5.31
C GLN A 259 -19.86 7.33 -5.21
N ALA A 260 -20.63 7.30 -6.30
CA ALA A 260 -21.79 6.47 -6.44
C ALA A 260 -21.64 5.62 -7.70
N GLY A 261 -22.07 4.40 -7.67
CA GLY A 261 -22.08 3.49 -8.82
C GLY A 261 -22.92 2.27 -8.51
N GLY A 262 -23.33 1.53 -9.56
CA GLY A 262 -23.98 0.24 -9.40
C GLY A 262 -23.09 -0.69 -8.55
N LEU A 263 -23.71 -1.67 -7.92
CA LEU A 263 -23.01 -2.81 -7.32
C LEU A 263 -22.47 -3.68 -8.48
N HIS A 264 -21.43 -3.18 -9.15
CA HIS A 264 -20.57 -4.09 -9.85
C HIS A 264 -19.94 -5.02 -8.80
N ASP A 265 -19.53 -6.20 -9.19
CA ASP A 265 -18.76 -7.11 -8.35
C ASP A 265 -17.31 -6.52 -8.20
N TYR A 266 -17.25 -5.23 -7.93
CA TYR A 266 -16.03 -4.50 -7.68
C TYR A 266 -15.66 -4.60 -6.21
N PRO A 267 -14.49 -5.03 -6.01
CA PRO A 267 -13.66 -5.66 -7.00
C PRO A 267 -14.01 -7.16 -7.06
N SER A 268 -14.64 -7.56 -8.10
CA SER A 268 -14.95 -8.96 -8.45
C SER A 268 -13.76 -9.90 -8.33
N TYR A 269 -12.61 -9.31 -8.26
CA TYR A 269 -11.33 -9.98 -8.06
C TYR A 269 -11.27 -10.82 -6.79
N ALA A 270 -12.02 -10.51 -5.73
CA ALA A 270 -12.01 -11.28 -4.50
C ALA A 270 -12.37 -12.77 -4.72
N LYS A 271 -13.35 -13.07 -5.58
CA LYS A 271 -13.71 -14.44 -5.94
C LYS A 271 -12.66 -15.07 -6.87
N GLN A 272 -12.14 -14.30 -7.80
CA GLN A 272 -11.10 -14.72 -8.71
C GLN A 272 -9.78 -14.96 -7.97
N GLN A 273 -9.43 -14.11 -7.03
CA GLN A 273 -8.27 -14.29 -6.14
C GLN A 273 -8.40 -15.56 -5.31
N ALA A 274 -9.55 -15.78 -4.66
CA ALA A 274 -9.78 -16.99 -3.87
C ALA A 274 -9.66 -18.25 -4.74
N PHE A 275 -10.22 -18.23 -5.96
CA PHE A 275 -10.08 -19.34 -6.90
C PHE A 275 -8.63 -19.59 -7.33
N LEU A 276 -7.86 -18.51 -7.57
CA LEU A 276 -6.44 -18.59 -7.92
C LEU A 276 -5.63 -19.21 -6.77
N GLN A 277 -5.87 -18.78 -5.55
CA GLN A 277 -5.22 -19.32 -4.35
C GLN A 277 -5.50 -20.82 -4.16
N GLU A 278 -6.75 -21.24 -4.37
CA GLU A 278 -7.15 -22.64 -4.19
C GLU A 278 -6.57 -23.57 -5.27
N ASN A 279 -6.37 -23.10 -6.50
CA ASN A 279 -6.03 -23.97 -7.63
C ASN A 279 -4.56 -23.88 -8.06
N ASP A 280 -3.90 -22.74 -7.90
CA ASP A 280 -2.54 -22.50 -8.42
C ASP A 280 -1.51 -22.22 -7.33
N GLY A 281 -1.85 -22.46 -6.06
CA GLY A 281 -0.95 -22.21 -4.92
C GLY A 281 -0.67 -20.73 -4.64
N GLY A 282 -1.39 -19.87 -5.27
CA GLY A 282 -1.70 -18.47 -5.17
C GLY A 282 -0.84 -17.50 -4.39
N GLU A 283 0.49 -17.59 -4.49
CA GLU A 283 1.41 -16.62 -3.87
C GLU A 283 1.56 -15.31 -4.65
N LEU A 284 0.61 -14.96 -5.52
CA LEU A 284 0.70 -13.70 -6.25
C LEU A 284 0.33 -12.53 -5.31
N TYR A 285 1.34 -12.06 -4.55
CA TYR A 285 1.35 -10.74 -3.88
C TYR A 285 0.44 -10.55 -2.67
N GLU A 286 -0.22 -11.58 -2.11
CA GLU A 286 -0.99 -11.42 -0.90
C GLU A 286 -0.13 -11.64 0.35
N TYR A 287 -0.08 -10.64 1.20
CA TYR A 287 0.47 -10.78 2.54
C TYR A 287 -0.55 -11.49 3.43
N HIS A 288 -0.11 -12.54 4.10
CA HIS A 288 -0.89 -13.27 5.09
C HIS A 288 -0.33 -13.04 6.49
N PHE A 289 -1.18 -12.65 7.42
CA PHE A 289 -0.77 -12.47 8.80
C PHE A 289 -0.42 -13.81 9.46
N SER A 290 0.81 -13.92 9.93
CA SER A 290 1.28 -15.04 10.76
C SER A 290 1.61 -14.51 12.16
N LYS A 291 0.78 -14.84 13.14
CA LYS A 291 1.02 -14.45 14.53
C LYS A 291 2.35 -14.97 15.04
N THR A 292 2.72 -16.19 14.67
CA THR A 292 3.99 -16.80 15.06
C THR A 292 5.19 -16.04 14.51
N GLU A 293 5.16 -15.64 13.24
CA GLU A 293 6.24 -14.86 12.64
C GLU A 293 6.33 -13.46 13.25
N TRP A 294 5.19 -12.83 13.50
CA TRP A 294 5.12 -11.54 14.17
C TRP A 294 5.72 -11.60 15.59
N GLU A 295 5.33 -12.60 16.40
CA GLU A 295 5.89 -12.81 17.74
C GLU A 295 7.40 -13.11 17.68
N GLN A 296 7.87 -13.91 16.71
CA GLN A 296 9.29 -14.20 16.52
C GLN A 296 10.11 -12.96 16.16
N ALA A 297 9.57 -12.06 15.34
CA ALA A 297 10.23 -10.81 15.00
C ALA A 297 10.39 -9.91 16.24
N GLN A 298 9.37 -9.85 17.11
CA GLN A 298 9.45 -9.12 18.37
C GLN A 298 10.49 -9.73 19.34
N LEU A 299 10.60 -11.06 19.38
CA LEU A 299 11.59 -11.75 20.22
C LEU A 299 13.04 -11.59 19.76
N LYS A 300 13.25 -11.37 18.45
CA LYS A 300 14.58 -11.13 17.87
C LYS A 300 15.09 -9.71 18.09
N ARG A 301 14.26 -8.82 18.62
CA ARG A 301 14.66 -7.44 18.90
C ARG A 301 15.77 -7.43 19.95
N GLU A 302 16.92 -6.98 19.56
CA GLU A 302 18.04 -6.74 20.46
C GLU A 302 17.71 -5.47 21.27
N LYS A 303 17.89 -5.52 22.59
CA LYS A 303 17.81 -4.31 23.40
C LYS A 303 19.10 -3.52 23.23
N LYS A 304 18.96 -2.25 22.91
CA LYS A 304 20.09 -1.32 22.96
C LYS A 304 20.55 -1.22 24.41
N VAL A 305 21.78 -1.68 24.67
CA VAL A 305 22.45 -1.37 25.92
C VAL A 305 23.11 0.01 25.73
N THR A 306 22.59 0.99 26.40
CA THR A 306 23.15 2.34 26.28
C THR A 306 24.50 2.42 26.95
N LEU A 307 25.39 3.33 26.49
CA LEU A 307 26.69 3.57 27.11
C LEU A 307 26.55 3.86 28.61
N ARG A 308 25.51 4.58 29.00
CA ARG A 308 25.16 4.86 30.38
C ARG A 308 24.86 3.59 31.19
N GLU A 309 24.04 2.69 30.64
CA GLU A 309 23.70 1.41 31.29
C GLU A 309 24.95 0.52 31.38
N GLU A 310 25.73 0.45 30.31
CA GLU A 310 26.98 -0.30 30.26
C GLU A 310 27.96 0.20 31.36
N VAL A 311 28.20 1.50 31.41
CA VAL A 311 29.09 2.10 32.43
C VAL A 311 28.55 1.89 33.84
N ASN A 312 27.22 1.98 34.07
CA ASN A 312 26.63 1.67 35.37
C ASN A 312 26.81 0.21 35.80
N GLN A 313 26.68 -0.74 34.87
CA GLN A 313 26.94 -2.15 35.14
C GLN A 313 28.40 -2.39 35.52
N PHE A 314 29.33 -1.75 34.80
CA PHE A 314 30.74 -1.86 35.13
C PHE A 314 31.09 -1.23 36.48
N VAL A 315 30.57 -0.02 36.78
CA VAL A 315 30.76 0.60 38.10
C VAL A 315 30.34 -0.32 39.24
N LYS A 316 29.23 -1.05 39.07
CA LYS A 316 28.79 -2.04 40.05
C LYS A 316 29.79 -3.22 40.17
N LEU A 317 30.24 -3.77 39.04
CA LEU A 317 31.25 -4.87 39.03
C LEU A 317 32.56 -4.42 39.68
N PHE A 318 33.00 -3.18 39.46
CA PHE A 318 34.19 -2.64 40.11
C PHE A 318 34.02 -2.51 41.63
N LEU A 319 32.87 -2.07 42.12
CA LEU A 319 32.59 -2.01 43.54
C LEU A 319 32.66 -3.41 44.21
N ASP A 320 32.11 -4.42 43.55
CA ASP A 320 32.19 -5.81 43.99
C ASP A 320 33.66 -6.33 44.00
N ALA A 321 34.42 -5.99 42.94
CA ALA A 321 35.84 -6.34 42.84
C ALA A 321 36.69 -5.65 43.92
N HIS A 322 36.40 -4.40 44.27
CA HIS A 322 37.10 -3.66 45.34
C HIS A 322 36.87 -4.31 46.71
N GLU A 323 35.67 -4.81 46.96
CA GLU A 323 35.36 -5.53 48.16
C GLU A 323 36.15 -6.85 48.25
N GLU A 324 36.35 -7.57 47.13
CA GLU A 324 37.16 -8.78 47.07
C GLU A 324 38.65 -8.44 47.21
N ILE A 325 39.14 -7.40 46.57
CA ILE A 325 40.53 -6.90 46.78
C ILE A 325 40.76 -6.59 48.28
N ARG A 326 39.83 -5.92 48.94
CA ARG A 326 39.89 -5.65 50.38
C ARG A 326 40.04 -6.91 51.19
N ARG A 327 39.23 -7.93 50.93
CA ARG A 327 39.24 -9.24 51.62
C ARG A 327 40.54 -9.97 51.40
N ASN A 328 41.06 -9.99 50.15
CA ASN A 328 42.29 -10.68 49.80
C ASN A 328 43.52 -10.00 50.49
N ILE A 329 43.54 -8.69 50.52
CA ILE A 329 44.60 -7.94 51.27
C ILE A 329 44.51 -8.27 52.76
N GLN A 330 43.30 -8.31 53.37
CA GLN A 330 43.13 -8.66 54.79
C GLN A 330 43.58 -10.10 55.13
N LYS A 331 43.50 -11.01 54.17
CA LYS A 331 43.97 -12.41 54.30
C LYS A 331 45.41 -12.61 53.85
N GLU A 332 46.09 -11.57 53.40
CA GLU A 332 47.44 -11.60 52.84
C GLU A 332 47.56 -12.46 51.56
N GLU A 333 46.46 -12.56 50.76
CA GLU A 333 46.41 -13.29 49.49
C GLU A 333 46.91 -12.38 48.34
N TRP A 334 48.23 -12.10 48.31
CA TRP A 334 48.83 -11.08 47.45
C TRP A 334 48.75 -11.39 45.96
N GLU A 335 48.95 -12.64 45.54
CA GLU A 335 48.86 -13.04 44.14
C GLU A 335 47.46 -12.82 43.58
N MET A 336 46.44 -13.18 44.35
CA MET A 336 45.04 -12.95 43.95
C MET A 336 44.68 -11.45 43.90
N THR A 337 45.25 -10.68 44.86
CA THR A 337 45.06 -9.21 44.87
C THR A 337 45.66 -8.57 43.64
N LEU A 338 46.90 -8.90 43.28
CA LEU A 338 47.58 -8.39 42.09
C LEU A 338 46.82 -8.73 40.79
N ALA A 339 46.40 -10.00 40.67
CA ALA A 339 45.62 -10.43 39.49
C ALA A 339 44.30 -9.67 39.35
N LEU A 340 43.55 -9.40 40.44
CA LEU A 340 42.33 -8.63 40.42
C LEU A 340 42.59 -7.14 40.07
N LEU A 341 43.68 -6.56 40.57
CA LEU A 341 44.05 -5.18 40.21
C LEU A 341 44.38 -5.08 38.71
N GLU A 342 45.13 -6.05 38.15
CA GLU A 342 45.42 -6.10 36.72
C GLU A 342 44.14 -6.22 35.88
N GLN A 343 43.22 -7.10 36.31
CA GLN A 343 41.92 -7.24 35.64
C GLN A 343 41.08 -5.95 35.70
N CYS A 344 41.03 -5.32 36.86
CA CYS A 344 40.36 -4.03 37.01
C CYS A 344 40.97 -2.95 36.07
N GLN A 345 42.29 -2.90 35.97
CA GLN A 345 42.97 -1.94 35.11
C GLN A 345 42.65 -2.16 33.63
N SER A 346 42.74 -3.42 33.16
CA SER A 346 42.46 -3.76 31.76
C SER A 346 40.99 -3.44 31.38
N THR A 347 40.06 -3.83 32.23
CA THR A 347 38.62 -3.52 32.03
C THR A 347 38.34 -2.01 32.05
N ALA A 348 39.02 -1.26 32.94
CA ALA A 348 38.87 0.20 32.99
C ALA A 348 39.39 0.89 31.72
N ILE A 349 40.46 0.37 31.12
CA ILE A 349 41.00 0.85 29.84
C ILE A 349 39.99 0.57 28.71
N GLU A 350 39.41 -0.64 28.65
CA GLU A 350 38.40 -0.96 27.63
C GLU A 350 37.21 -0.01 27.68
N ILE A 351 36.66 0.23 28.86
CA ILE A 351 35.50 1.15 29.04
C ILE A 351 35.89 2.58 28.71
N GLY A 352 37.05 3.02 29.22
CA GLY A 352 37.58 4.37 28.93
C GLY A 352 37.72 4.61 27.43
N THR A 353 38.28 3.62 26.71
CA THR A 353 38.42 3.68 25.24
C THR A 353 37.05 3.70 24.53
N ARG A 354 36.09 2.92 25.01
CA ARG A 354 34.72 2.94 24.47
C ARG A 354 34.05 4.29 24.64
N ILE A 355 34.17 4.92 25.81
CA ILE A 355 33.62 6.26 26.08
C ILE A 355 34.34 7.32 25.22
N GLU A 356 35.67 7.20 25.09
CA GLU A 356 36.49 8.08 24.25
C GLU A 356 36.06 8.04 22.77
N GLN A 357 35.83 6.85 22.23
CA GLN A 357 35.34 6.68 20.85
C GLN A 357 34.01 7.36 20.61
N GLU A 358 33.11 7.36 21.60
CA GLU A 358 31.77 7.89 21.47
C GLU A 358 31.66 9.39 21.84
N LYS A 359 32.43 9.86 22.85
CA LYS A 359 32.33 11.21 23.40
C LYS A 359 33.56 12.07 23.18
N GLY A 360 34.70 11.50 22.76
CA GLY A 360 35.98 12.16 22.57
C GLY A 360 36.90 12.07 23.78
N ALA A 361 38.22 12.21 23.54
CA ALA A 361 39.27 12.04 24.55
C ALA A 361 39.23 13.05 25.72
N ASP A 362 38.70 14.24 25.47
CA ASP A 362 38.61 15.28 26.51
C ASP A 362 37.40 15.18 27.43
N TYR A 363 36.57 14.12 27.23
CA TYR A 363 35.36 13.95 28.01
C TYR A 363 35.64 13.67 29.50
N VAL A 364 34.86 14.29 30.38
CA VAL A 364 35.13 14.23 31.83
C VAL A 364 35.14 12.83 32.40
N THR A 365 34.25 11.95 31.90
CA THR A 365 34.16 10.56 32.32
C THR A 365 35.40 9.77 31.89
N VAL A 366 35.99 10.02 30.71
CA VAL A 366 37.27 9.42 30.27
C VAL A 366 38.39 9.76 31.25
N LYS A 367 38.51 11.05 31.61
CA LYS A 367 39.52 11.49 32.58
C LYS A 367 39.38 10.86 33.97
N ARG A 368 38.18 10.46 34.37
CA ARG A 368 37.97 9.69 35.61
C ARG A 368 38.45 8.26 35.51
N TRP A 369 38.22 7.61 34.39
CA TRP A 369 38.74 6.27 34.14
C TRP A 369 40.27 6.27 34.07
N GLU A 370 40.86 7.25 33.44
CA GLU A 370 42.32 7.44 33.46
C GLU A 370 42.87 7.57 34.90
N ARG A 371 42.22 8.41 35.73
CA ARG A 371 42.57 8.60 37.14
C ARG A 371 42.42 7.29 37.94
N TYR A 372 41.41 6.48 37.64
CA TYR A 372 41.22 5.18 38.23
C TYR A 372 42.35 4.24 37.84
N CYS A 373 42.67 4.13 36.56
CA CYS A 373 43.79 3.30 36.07
C CYS A 373 45.13 3.69 36.72
N GLU A 374 45.42 4.96 36.87
CA GLU A 374 46.61 5.46 37.53
C GLU A 374 46.65 5.05 39.03
N LEU A 375 45.52 5.13 39.72
CA LEU A 375 45.44 4.72 41.12
C LEU A 375 45.62 3.21 41.27
N VAL A 376 45.04 2.38 40.44
CA VAL A 376 45.22 0.93 40.41
C VAL A 376 46.68 0.57 40.16
N PHE A 377 47.32 1.21 39.20
CA PHE A 377 48.73 1.06 38.89
C PHE A 377 49.64 1.37 40.07
N GLN A 378 49.38 2.48 40.78
CA GLN A 378 50.13 2.88 41.99
C GLN A 378 49.97 1.84 43.11
N ILE A 379 48.76 1.32 43.32
CA ILE A 379 48.51 0.28 44.34
C ILE A 379 49.23 -0.99 43.98
N HIS A 380 49.15 -1.44 42.72
CA HIS A 380 49.81 -2.62 42.21
C HIS A 380 51.34 -2.54 42.40
N ASN A 381 51.96 -1.43 42.00
CA ASN A 381 53.40 -1.26 42.16
C ASN A 381 53.82 -1.21 43.62
N HIS A 382 53.02 -0.63 44.49
CA HIS A 382 53.30 -0.62 45.92
C HIS A 382 53.32 -2.03 46.50
N LEU A 383 52.31 -2.86 46.17
CA LEU A 383 52.21 -4.26 46.62
C LEU A 383 53.31 -5.14 46.04
N THR A 384 53.79 -4.86 44.85
CA THR A 384 54.87 -5.62 44.20
C THR A 384 56.22 -5.28 44.83
N ALA A 385 56.43 -4.04 45.30
CA ALA A 385 57.69 -3.58 45.87
C ALA A 385 57.84 -3.93 47.35
N GLU A 386 56.78 -3.81 48.17
CA GLU A 386 56.83 -4.05 49.61
C GLU A 386 55.44 -4.47 50.15
N CYS A 387 55.39 -5.57 50.90
CA CYS A 387 54.18 -6.00 51.60
C CYS A 387 53.87 -5.08 52.79
N PRO A 388 52.63 -4.57 52.92
CA PRO A 388 52.23 -3.69 54.01
C PRO A 388 52.35 -4.34 55.38
N ARG A 389 52.94 -3.65 56.38
CA ARG A 389 53.08 -4.16 57.76
C ARG A 389 51.74 -4.33 58.48
N ASP A 390 50.75 -3.50 58.15
CA ASP A 390 49.39 -3.58 58.66
C ASP A 390 48.42 -3.81 57.47
N ALA A 391 48.24 -5.05 57.13
CA ALA A 391 47.39 -5.46 56.00
C ALA A 391 45.93 -4.99 56.15
N LYS A 392 45.39 -4.95 57.38
CA LYS A 392 44.01 -4.52 57.63
C LYS A 392 43.81 -3.02 57.36
N HIS A 393 44.68 -2.19 57.91
CA HIS A 393 44.61 -0.76 57.71
C HIS A 393 44.89 -0.38 56.25
N PHE A 394 45.79 -1.08 55.60
CA PHE A 394 46.06 -0.90 54.18
C PHE A 394 44.88 -1.28 53.30
N ALA A 395 44.20 -2.41 53.60
CA ALA A 395 43.02 -2.88 52.90
C ALA A 395 41.90 -1.82 52.92
N GLU A 396 41.60 -1.23 54.07
CA GLU A 396 40.57 -0.18 54.18
C GLU A 396 40.95 1.03 53.37
N LYS A 397 42.20 1.47 53.42
CA LYS A 397 42.69 2.63 52.63
C LYS A 397 42.62 2.41 51.13
N VAL A 398 42.94 1.21 50.64
CA VAL A 398 42.80 0.82 49.23
C VAL A 398 41.36 0.82 48.82
N TYR A 399 40.49 0.19 49.61
CA TYR A 399 39.07 0.13 49.36
C TYR A 399 38.45 1.52 49.29
N GLU A 400 38.69 2.40 50.29
CA GLU A 400 38.17 3.77 50.32
C GLU A 400 38.60 4.57 49.08
N LYS A 401 39.84 4.45 48.63
CA LYS A 401 40.35 5.19 47.45
C LYS A 401 39.75 4.68 46.16
N LEU A 402 39.71 3.35 45.93
CA LEU A 402 39.17 2.77 44.71
C LEU A 402 37.65 2.97 44.63
N SER A 403 36.94 2.63 45.71
CA SER A 403 35.47 2.73 45.73
C SER A 403 35.01 4.18 45.70
N GLY A 404 35.78 5.11 46.28
CA GLY A 404 35.48 6.53 46.22
C GLY A 404 35.39 7.10 44.79
N ILE A 405 36.28 6.65 43.88
CA ILE A 405 36.23 7.04 42.48
C ILE A 405 34.97 6.46 41.82
N MET A 406 34.63 5.19 42.10
CA MET A 406 33.42 4.57 41.54
C MET A 406 32.13 5.20 42.07
N ASP A 407 32.08 5.57 43.34
CA ASP A 407 30.94 6.29 43.91
C ASP A 407 30.79 7.69 43.32
N GLU A 408 31.90 8.40 43.08
CA GLU A 408 31.90 9.67 42.36
C GLU A 408 31.36 9.51 40.95
N MET A 409 31.78 8.47 40.21
CA MET A 409 31.25 8.16 38.90
C MET A 409 29.74 7.88 38.94
N ARG A 410 29.29 6.99 39.83
CA ARG A 410 27.90 6.62 39.96
C ARG A 410 26.97 7.81 40.17
N HIS A 411 27.38 8.80 40.95
CA HIS A 411 26.57 9.97 41.21
C HIS A 411 26.52 10.99 40.06
N ARG A 412 27.44 10.88 39.10
CA ARG A 412 27.56 11.85 38.00
C ARG A 412 27.26 11.27 36.62
N ILE A 413 27.14 9.94 36.48
CA ILE A 413 26.86 9.28 35.22
C ILE A 413 25.59 9.84 34.58
N ASP A 414 24.53 10.06 35.37
CA ASP A 414 23.25 10.56 34.87
C ASP A 414 23.33 11.96 34.25
N ASP A 415 24.21 12.79 34.77
CA ASP A 415 24.44 14.16 34.25
C ASP A 415 25.45 14.21 33.11
N GLU A 416 26.44 13.29 33.12
CA GLU A 416 27.55 13.32 32.17
C GLU A 416 27.30 12.45 30.95
N LEU A 417 26.65 11.28 31.09
CA LEU A 417 26.29 10.42 29.98
C LEU A 417 24.81 10.59 29.63
N LYS A 418 24.39 11.84 29.33
CA LYS A 418 23.05 12.08 28.83
C LYS A 418 22.84 11.32 27.54
N GLU A 419 21.77 10.56 27.50
CA GLU A 419 21.35 9.87 26.31
C GLU A 419 20.76 10.85 25.32
N ILE A 420 21.31 10.86 24.11
CA ILE A 420 20.72 11.52 22.96
C ILE A 420 19.92 10.45 22.23
N LYS A 421 18.61 10.59 22.20
CA LYS A 421 17.76 9.69 21.41
C LYS A 421 18.06 9.84 19.94
N GLU A 422 18.11 8.73 19.21
CA GLU A 422 18.31 8.74 17.76
C GLU A 422 17.02 8.34 17.05
N ILE A 423 16.53 9.22 16.16
CA ILE A 423 15.35 8.97 15.34
C ILE A 423 15.77 8.95 13.88
N VAL A 424 15.46 7.83 13.20
CA VAL A 424 15.76 7.65 11.78
C VAL A 424 14.48 7.66 10.97
N PHE A 425 14.38 8.59 10.02
CA PHE A 425 13.30 8.63 9.05
C PHE A 425 13.71 7.87 7.80
N VAL A 426 12.87 6.94 7.37
CA VAL A 426 13.11 6.06 6.22
C VAL A 426 12.03 6.27 5.15
N PRO A 427 12.05 7.40 4.43
CA PRO A 427 11.19 7.60 3.26
C PRO A 427 11.66 6.69 2.11
N TYR A 428 10.79 6.40 1.12
CA TYR A 428 11.20 5.72 -0.10
C TYR A 428 11.03 6.59 -1.35
N LYS A 429 10.20 7.63 -1.27
CA LYS A 429 9.99 8.62 -2.34
C LYS A 429 10.01 10.04 -1.80
N ALA A 430 10.81 10.89 -2.40
CA ALA A 430 10.91 12.30 -2.03
C ALA A 430 9.57 13.04 -2.21
N ALA A 431 8.81 12.72 -3.26
CA ALA A 431 7.49 13.30 -3.50
C ALA A 431 6.47 13.02 -2.36
N LEU A 432 6.67 11.97 -1.57
CA LEU A 432 5.82 11.57 -0.46
C LEU A 432 6.31 12.09 0.91
N TRP A 433 7.43 12.80 0.95
CA TRP A 433 8.03 13.34 2.18
C TRP A 433 7.06 14.13 3.06
N GLY A 434 6.07 14.78 2.43
CA GLY A 434 5.08 15.60 3.15
C GLY A 434 4.36 14.88 4.31
N SER A 435 4.24 13.56 4.27
CA SER A 435 3.62 12.78 5.34
C SER A 435 4.49 12.68 6.60
N MET A 436 5.82 12.76 6.46
CA MET A 436 6.79 12.70 7.57
C MET A 436 7.28 14.08 8.02
N HIS A 437 7.10 15.09 7.16
CA HIS A 437 7.75 16.39 7.31
C HIS A 437 7.53 17.05 8.68
N LYS A 438 6.30 17.09 9.18
CA LYS A 438 6.01 17.71 10.48
C LYS A 438 6.64 16.95 11.66
N MET A 439 6.60 15.62 11.61
CA MET A 439 7.24 14.80 12.66
C MET A 439 8.75 15.03 12.67
N TRP A 440 9.36 15.13 11.49
CA TRP A 440 10.77 15.48 11.34
C TRP A 440 11.07 16.89 11.88
N GLU A 441 10.24 17.91 11.57
CA GLU A 441 10.43 19.26 12.11
C GLU A 441 10.33 19.31 13.65
N GLU A 442 9.43 18.55 14.24
CA GLU A 442 9.28 18.46 15.69
C GLU A 442 10.50 17.79 16.33
N ALA A 443 10.97 16.68 15.76
CA ALA A 443 12.18 15.99 16.21
C ALA A 443 13.43 16.90 16.10
N MET A 444 13.55 17.68 15.03
CA MET A 444 14.66 18.63 14.84
C MET A 444 14.68 19.83 15.81
N ARG A 445 13.58 20.10 16.51
CA ARG A 445 13.51 21.16 17.54
C ARG A 445 13.94 20.69 18.92
N ASP A 446 14.09 19.39 19.11
CA ASP A 446 14.49 18.80 20.38
C ASP A 446 16.00 18.55 20.40
N ASP A 447 16.73 19.36 21.16
CA ASP A 447 18.19 19.27 21.29
C ASP A 447 18.67 17.94 21.94
N THR A 448 17.76 17.14 22.49
CA THR A 448 18.04 15.81 23.04
C THR A 448 17.85 14.69 22.03
N VAL A 449 17.51 15.04 20.79
CA VAL A 449 17.24 14.09 19.70
C VAL A 449 18.23 14.29 18.55
N LYS A 450 18.90 13.24 18.14
CA LYS A 450 19.65 13.17 16.88
C LYS A 450 18.71 12.67 15.79
N VAL A 451 18.53 13.43 14.72
CA VAL A 451 17.66 13.08 13.60
C VAL A 451 18.49 12.75 12.37
N THR A 452 18.21 11.58 11.78
CA THR A 452 18.84 11.13 10.54
C THR A 452 17.76 10.78 9.51
N VAL A 453 17.99 11.07 8.24
CA VAL A 453 17.08 10.70 7.15
C VAL A 453 17.81 9.79 6.17
N VAL A 454 17.33 8.56 6.05
CA VAL A 454 17.93 7.50 5.22
C VAL A 454 16.89 6.98 4.25
N PRO A 455 16.83 7.48 3.00
CA PRO A 455 15.89 6.98 2.02
C PRO A 455 16.11 5.49 1.74
N ALA A 456 15.02 4.73 1.67
CA ALA A 456 15.08 3.31 1.32
C ALA A 456 15.05 3.14 -0.20
N PRO A 457 15.97 2.37 -0.79
CA PRO A 457 15.89 1.98 -2.19
C PRO A 457 14.64 1.12 -2.46
N TYR A 458 14.10 1.20 -3.68
CA TYR A 458 12.99 0.38 -4.12
C TYR A 458 13.16 -0.08 -5.57
N TYR A 459 12.34 -1.03 -5.98
CA TYR A 459 12.36 -1.59 -7.33
C TYR A 459 10.95 -1.64 -7.89
N TYR A 460 10.80 -1.34 -9.18
CA TYR A 460 9.59 -1.69 -9.90
C TYR A 460 9.51 -3.20 -10.14
N LYS A 461 8.30 -3.71 -10.23
CA LYS A 461 8.03 -5.11 -10.55
C LYS A 461 7.61 -5.26 -12.00
N ASP A 462 8.07 -6.32 -12.65
CA ASP A 462 7.64 -6.70 -13.98
C ASP A 462 6.21 -7.31 -13.98
N ALA A 463 5.76 -7.76 -15.15
CA ALA A 463 4.46 -8.40 -15.30
C ALA A 463 4.33 -9.73 -14.52
N PHE A 464 5.46 -10.33 -14.14
CA PHE A 464 5.52 -11.57 -13.36
C PHE A 464 5.66 -11.31 -11.86
N GLY A 465 5.65 -10.04 -11.45
CA GLY A 465 5.82 -9.59 -10.08
C GLY A 465 7.24 -9.73 -9.53
N LYS A 466 8.19 -9.92 -10.37
CA LYS A 466 9.59 -9.97 -9.98
C LYS A 466 10.17 -8.56 -9.94
N ALA A 467 10.97 -8.29 -8.92
CA ALA A 467 11.70 -7.04 -8.82
C ALA A 467 12.67 -6.89 -9.98
N LYS A 468 12.66 -5.75 -10.65
CA LYS A 468 13.64 -5.35 -11.67
C LYS A 468 14.94 -4.93 -10.97
N LYS A 469 15.67 -5.88 -10.42
CA LYS A 469 16.84 -5.65 -9.53
C LYS A 469 17.95 -4.81 -10.16
N GLU A 470 18.05 -4.81 -11.48
CA GLU A 470 19.05 -4.06 -12.24
C GLU A 470 18.67 -2.58 -12.41
N GLU A 471 17.42 -2.22 -12.09
CA GLU A 471 16.86 -0.87 -12.21
C GLU A 471 16.46 -0.35 -10.82
N MET A 472 17.40 -0.43 -9.84
CA MET A 472 17.16 0.08 -8.49
C MET A 472 16.84 1.59 -8.54
N GLN A 473 15.75 1.96 -7.89
CA GLN A 473 15.36 3.34 -7.70
C GLN A 473 15.87 3.81 -6.33
N TYR A 474 16.56 4.94 -6.30
CA TYR A 474 17.04 5.56 -5.08
C TYR A 474 16.88 7.07 -5.18
N GLU A 475 16.03 7.62 -4.33
CA GLU A 475 15.70 9.04 -4.35
C GLU A 475 16.40 9.78 -3.19
N ASN A 476 17.61 10.29 -3.45
CA ASN A 476 18.38 11.12 -2.52
C ASN A 476 18.23 12.63 -2.78
N GLU A 477 17.50 13.02 -3.81
CA GLU A 477 17.19 14.40 -4.20
C GLU A 477 15.69 14.68 -4.13
N GLY A 478 15.29 15.94 -4.20
CA GLY A 478 13.87 16.33 -4.20
C GLY A 478 13.27 16.55 -2.80
N TYR A 479 14.06 16.41 -1.74
CA TYR A 479 13.67 16.75 -0.37
C TYR A 479 13.79 18.26 -0.12
N PRO A 480 13.09 18.83 0.90
CA PRO A 480 13.29 20.22 1.30
C PRO A 480 14.76 20.52 1.65
N GLU A 481 15.25 21.72 1.33
CA GLU A 481 16.66 22.13 1.48
C GLU A 481 17.26 21.88 2.89
N LYS A 482 16.41 21.91 3.93
CA LYS A 482 16.85 21.69 5.32
C LYS A 482 17.00 20.21 5.69
N VAL A 483 16.54 19.30 4.85
CA VAL A 483 16.60 17.85 5.09
C VAL A 483 17.93 17.33 4.59
N THR A 484 18.80 16.95 5.51
CA THR A 484 20.08 16.31 5.16
C THR A 484 19.87 14.82 4.99
N ILE A 485 20.24 14.29 3.82
CA ILE A 485 20.12 12.87 3.48
C ILE A 485 21.45 12.17 3.82
N THR A 486 21.34 11.06 4.53
CA THR A 486 22.41 10.09 4.71
C THR A 486 22.19 8.93 3.74
N HIS A 487 23.22 8.56 2.98
CA HIS A 487 23.11 7.44 2.04
C HIS A 487 22.89 6.15 2.81
N TYR A 488 22.01 5.27 2.29
CA TYR A 488 21.62 4.05 3.00
C TYR A 488 22.80 3.09 3.26
N GLU A 489 23.86 3.12 2.45
CA GLU A 489 25.10 2.32 2.66
C GLU A 489 26.03 2.94 3.72
N GLU A 490 25.83 4.20 4.07
CA GLU A 490 26.63 4.94 5.06
C GLU A 490 26.03 4.85 6.47
N TYR A 491 24.79 4.38 6.61
CA TYR A 491 24.12 4.26 7.89
C TYR A 491 23.99 2.78 8.32
N ASP A 492 24.72 2.40 9.34
CA ASP A 492 24.69 1.05 9.91
C ASP A 492 23.60 0.96 11.01
N PHE A 493 22.43 0.42 10.64
CA PHE A 493 21.29 0.26 11.56
C PHE A 493 21.57 -0.69 12.72
N GLN A 494 22.42 -1.69 12.53
CA GLN A 494 22.78 -2.63 13.59
C GLN A 494 23.70 -1.97 14.62
N LEU A 495 24.70 -1.20 14.16
CA LEU A 495 25.62 -0.50 15.03
C LEU A 495 24.94 0.64 15.80
N HIS A 496 24.12 1.43 15.12
CA HIS A 496 23.47 2.60 15.71
C HIS A 496 22.30 2.22 16.62
N HIS A 497 21.56 1.17 16.27
CA HIS A 497 20.33 0.74 16.95
C HIS A 497 19.49 1.95 17.40
N PRO A 498 18.94 2.74 16.45
CA PRO A 498 18.23 3.97 16.77
C PRO A 498 17.03 3.70 17.68
N ASP A 499 16.73 4.61 18.60
CA ASP A 499 15.59 4.49 19.51
C ASP A 499 14.27 4.40 18.77
N ARG A 500 14.20 5.06 17.59
CA ARG A 500 13.01 5.03 16.73
C ARG A 500 13.39 5.01 15.25
N ILE A 501 12.71 4.14 14.50
CA ILE A 501 12.70 4.18 13.03
C ILE A 501 11.29 4.54 12.58
N VAL A 502 11.17 5.56 11.71
CA VAL A 502 9.90 5.99 11.11
C VAL A 502 9.89 5.57 9.65
N ILE A 503 8.99 4.68 9.28
CA ILE A 503 8.84 4.16 7.92
C ILE A 503 7.58 4.70 7.24
N GLN A 504 7.60 4.74 5.91
CA GLN A 504 6.54 5.28 5.06
C GLN A 504 5.96 4.22 4.12
N CYS A 505 6.78 3.25 3.69
CA CYS A 505 6.37 2.18 2.80
C CYS A 505 5.72 1.03 3.59
N PRO A 506 4.45 0.65 3.29
CA PRO A 506 3.79 -0.43 4.02
C PRO A 506 4.10 -1.82 3.45
N TYR A 507 4.61 -1.94 2.22
CA TYR A 507 4.42 -3.12 1.39
C TYR A 507 5.44 -4.25 1.58
N ASP A 508 6.67 -3.97 2.01
CA ASP A 508 7.79 -4.90 1.86
C ASP A 508 7.85 -5.43 0.41
N GLU A 509 7.61 -6.74 0.17
CA GLU A 509 7.51 -7.37 -1.15
C GLU A 509 6.08 -7.49 -1.71
N TYR A 510 5.04 -7.12 -0.96
CA TYR A 510 3.64 -7.48 -1.24
C TYR A 510 2.81 -6.46 -2.03
N ASN A 511 3.44 -5.58 -2.79
CA ASN A 511 2.73 -4.70 -3.72
C ASN A 511 2.87 -5.20 -5.16
N TYR A 512 1.85 -4.99 -5.98
CA TYR A 512 1.86 -5.40 -7.39
C TYR A 512 2.81 -4.56 -8.26
N GLY A 513 3.07 -3.30 -7.90
CA GLY A 513 3.87 -2.36 -8.70
C GLY A 513 5.32 -2.25 -8.27
N ILE A 514 5.57 -2.30 -6.95
CA ILE A 514 6.89 -2.03 -6.36
C ILE A 514 7.25 -3.05 -5.28
N THR A 515 8.52 -3.13 -4.95
CA THR A 515 9.06 -3.72 -3.72
C THR A 515 10.15 -2.83 -3.16
N ILE A 516 10.19 -2.66 -1.85
CA ILE A 516 11.31 -1.97 -1.19
C ILE A 516 12.54 -2.89 -1.15
N HIS A 517 13.74 -2.33 -1.00
CA HIS A 517 14.95 -3.13 -0.83
C HIS A 517 14.82 -4.06 0.40
N PRO A 518 15.16 -5.35 0.31
CA PRO A 518 14.87 -6.36 1.36
C PRO A 518 15.40 -6.01 2.76
N PHE A 519 16.52 -5.29 2.86
CA PHE A 519 17.03 -4.81 4.14
C PHE A 519 16.00 -3.94 4.87
N PHE A 520 15.24 -3.11 4.14
CA PHE A 520 14.25 -2.17 4.67
C PHE A 520 12.85 -2.77 4.88
N TYR A 521 12.69 -4.08 4.75
CA TYR A 521 11.44 -4.73 5.11
C TYR A 521 11.11 -4.48 6.58
N ALA A 522 9.87 -4.15 6.88
CA ALA A 522 9.42 -3.83 8.24
C ALA A 522 9.74 -4.95 9.24
N LYS A 523 9.59 -6.21 8.79
CA LYS A 523 9.97 -7.40 9.59
C LYS A 523 11.46 -7.45 9.96
N ASN A 524 12.33 -6.79 9.20
CA ASN A 524 13.76 -6.70 9.48
C ASN A 524 14.08 -5.45 10.31
N LEU A 525 13.54 -4.29 9.91
CA LEU A 525 13.80 -3.03 10.61
C LEU A 525 13.36 -3.06 12.07
N VAL A 526 12.29 -3.78 12.39
CA VAL A 526 11.80 -3.92 13.78
C VAL A 526 12.85 -4.53 14.71
N THR A 527 13.83 -5.27 14.18
CA THR A 527 14.91 -5.86 14.98
C THR A 527 16.04 -4.90 15.32
N TYR A 528 16.12 -3.77 14.62
CA TYR A 528 17.19 -2.78 14.76
C TYR A 528 16.76 -1.49 15.48
N THR A 529 15.62 -1.49 16.17
CA THR A 529 15.11 -0.30 16.86
C THR A 529 14.27 -0.67 18.08
N ASP A 530 14.20 0.23 19.05
CA ASP A 530 13.30 0.07 20.18
C ASP A 530 11.84 0.34 19.80
N GLU A 531 11.59 1.24 18.83
CA GLU A 531 10.24 1.55 18.34
C GLU A 531 10.22 1.73 16.81
N LEU A 532 9.49 0.88 16.11
CA LEU A 532 9.19 1.03 14.69
C LEU A 532 7.85 1.76 14.52
N VAL A 533 7.85 2.91 13.86
CA VAL A 533 6.67 3.75 13.62
C VAL A 533 6.34 3.74 12.13
N TYR A 534 5.10 3.43 11.78
CA TYR A 534 4.61 3.56 10.42
C TYR A 534 3.72 4.80 10.26
N VAL A 535 3.98 5.58 9.22
CA VAL A 535 3.21 6.76 8.84
C VAL A 535 2.76 6.62 7.40
N PRO A 536 1.45 6.56 7.10
CA PRO A 536 0.96 6.43 5.73
C PRO A 536 1.47 7.54 4.82
N ALA A 537 2.05 7.15 3.69
CA ALA A 537 2.57 8.07 2.68
C ALA A 537 1.44 8.80 1.92
N LEU A 538 0.34 8.09 1.67
CA LEU A 538 -0.78 8.55 0.86
C LEU A 538 -1.92 9.05 1.75
N ARG A 539 -2.32 10.29 1.56
CA ARG A 539 -3.48 10.88 2.24
C ARG A 539 -4.71 10.76 1.34
N MET A 540 -5.77 10.17 1.85
CA MET A 540 -7.05 9.98 1.16
C MET A 540 -8.19 10.65 1.91
N ASP A 541 -9.36 10.74 1.28
CA ASP A 541 -10.57 11.21 1.94
C ASP A 541 -11.00 10.26 3.07
N GLU A 542 -11.77 10.77 4.02
CA GLU A 542 -12.31 9.97 5.12
C GLU A 542 -13.24 8.88 4.58
N ILE A 543 -12.99 7.63 5.00
CA ILE A 543 -13.80 6.49 4.60
C ILE A 543 -14.98 6.35 5.56
N THR A 544 -16.19 6.43 5.02
CA THR A 544 -17.42 6.21 5.79
C THR A 544 -17.83 4.74 5.77
N PRO A 545 -18.70 4.28 6.70
CA PRO A 545 -19.19 2.91 6.71
C PRO A 545 -19.88 2.49 5.40
N GLU A 546 -20.46 3.43 4.66
CA GLU A 546 -21.17 3.20 3.39
C GLU A 546 -20.21 3.12 2.18
N SER A 547 -18.94 3.45 2.38
CA SER A 547 -17.92 3.47 1.32
C SER A 547 -17.27 2.09 1.13
N ASP A 548 -18.04 1.06 0.77
CA ASP A 548 -17.55 -0.33 0.65
C ASP A 548 -16.35 -0.46 -0.29
N ARG A 549 -16.36 0.26 -1.42
CA ARG A 549 -15.25 0.25 -2.40
C ARG A 549 -13.97 0.83 -1.81
N ALA A 550 -14.07 1.99 -1.17
CA ALA A 550 -12.91 2.64 -0.56
C ALA A 550 -12.30 1.77 0.55
N ARG A 551 -13.14 1.16 1.39
CA ARG A 551 -12.72 0.20 2.42
C ARG A 551 -12.03 -1.03 1.82
N TYR A 552 -12.59 -1.59 0.75
CA TYR A 552 -12.00 -2.75 0.10
C TYR A 552 -10.62 -2.41 -0.47
N ASN A 553 -10.51 -1.32 -1.22
CA ASN A 553 -9.22 -0.91 -1.78
C ASN A 553 -8.18 -0.62 -0.70
N LEU A 554 -8.60 -0.04 0.43
CA LEU A 554 -7.70 0.24 1.55
C LEU A 554 -7.06 -1.04 2.13
N LYS A 555 -7.65 -2.22 1.97
CA LYS A 555 -7.04 -3.50 2.39
C LYS A 555 -5.65 -3.69 1.78
N SER A 556 -5.46 -3.31 0.53
CA SER A 556 -4.17 -3.39 -0.16
C SER A 556 -3.10 -2.43 0.37
N TYR A 557 -3.47 -1.52 1.27
CA TYR A 557 -2.57 -0.55 1.90
C TYR A 557 -2.45 -0.75 3.41
N CYS A 558 -3.57 -1.10 4.06
CA CYS A 558 -3.67 -1.28 5.51
C CYS A 558 -3.15 -2.65 5.96
N ASN A 559 -3.53 -3.73 5.26
CA ASN A 559 -3.19 -5.11 5.63
C ASN A 559 -1.80 -5.51 5.12
N MET A 560 -0.79 -4.70 5.42
CA MET A 560 0.57 -4.84 4.89
C MET A 560 1.62 -4.93 6.01
N PRO A 561 2.79 -5.52 5.72
CA PRO A 561 3.84 -5.74 6.73
C PRO A 561 4.24 -4.48 7.50
N GLY A 562 4.39 -3.33 6.83
CA GLY A 562 4.75 -2.07 7.48
C GLY A 562 3.77 -1.66 8.58
N VAL A 563 2.47 -1.93 8.38
CA VAL A 563 1.42 -1.69 9.39
C VAL A 563 1.45 -2.77 10.48
N VAL A 564 1.64 -4.04 10.08
CA VAL A 564 1.60 -5.19 10.99
C VAL A 564 2.80 -5.23 11.93
N TYR A 565 4.01 -5.00 11.44
CA TYR A 565 5.23 -5.08 12.24
C TYR A 565 5.55 -3.81 13.01
N ALA A 566 5.03 -2.64 12.60
CA ALA A 566 5.22 -1.41 13.36
C ALA A 566 4.69 -1.53 14.79
N ASP A 567 5.36 -0.92 15.75
CA ASP A 567 4.90 -0.79 17.15
C ASP A 567 3.83 0.27 17.27
N ARG A 568 3.95 1.30 16.46
CA ARG A 568 2.97 2.39 16.39
C ARG A 568 2.62 2.69 14.93
N VAL A 569 1.34 2.88 14.69
CA VAL A 569 0.78 3.29 13.39
C VAL A 569 0.08 4.62 13.59
N ILE A 570 0.45 5.64 12.82
CA ILE A 570 -0.10 6.98 12.99
C ILE A 570 -0.92 7.34 11.76
N VAL A 571 -2.25 7.29 11.88
CA VAL A 571 -3.19 7.59 10.80
C VAL A 571 -3.76 9.01 10.90
N GLN A 572 -4.36 9.50 9.82
CA GLN A 572 -4.77 10.89 9.67
C GLN A 572 -5.91 11.36 10.59
N SER A 573 -6.75 10.46 11.09
CA SER A 573 -7.92 10.81 11.89
C SER A 573 -8.42 9.66 12.76
N GLU A 574 -9.29 9.97 13.74
CA GLU A 574 -9.99 8.96 14.55
C GLU A 574 -10.94 8.09 13.71
N GLN A 575 -11.50 8.63 12.64
CA GLN A 575 -12.32 7.84 11.72
C GLN A 575 -11.46 6.81 10.97
N MET A 576 -10.31 7.21 10.46
CA MET A 576 -9.37 6.30 9.80
C MET A 576 -8.80 5.27 10.78
N LYS A 577 -8.54 5.64 12.04
CA LYS A 577 -8.17 4.68 13.08
C LYS A 577 -9.20 3.56 13.21
N LYS A 578 -10.48 3.90 13.28
CA LYS A 578 -11.56 2.89 13.36
C LYS A 578 -11.56 1.96 12.15
N VAL A 579 -11.37 2.52 10.95
CA VAL A 579 -11.33 1.75 9.71
C VAL A 579 -10.11 0.80 9.69
N TYR A 580 -8.92 1.28 10.07
CA TYR A 580 -7.72 0.45 10.15
C TYR A 580 -7.89 -0.69 11.18
N VAL A 581 -8.36 -0.38 12.39
CA VAL A 581 -8.64 -1.40 13.43
C VAL A 581 -9.60 -2.46 12.90
N GLN A 582 -10.67 -2.05 12.24
CA GLN A 582 -11.65 -2.98 11.69
C GLN A 582 -11.02 -3.87 10.60
N LEU A 583 -10.33 -3.29 9.61
CA LEU A 583 -9.72 -4.03 8.50
C LEU A 583 -8.66 -5.02 8.98
N LEU A 584 -7.82 -4.61 9.92
CA LEU A 584 -6.79 -5.48 10.51
C LEU A 584 -7.40 -6.58 11.38
N THR A 585 -8.50 -6.30 12.08
CA THR A 585 -9.23 -7.32 12.83
C THR A 585 -9.88 -8.35 11.90
N GLU A 586 -10.52 -7.91 10.80
CA GLU A 586 -11.04 -8.80 9.76
C GLU A 586 -9.93 -9.65 9.12
N PHE A 587 -8.74 -9.07 8.94
CA PHE A 587 -7.59 -9.72 8.33
C PHE A 587 -6.89 -10.75 9.24
N ALA A 588 -6.66 -10.40 10.50
CA ALA A 588 -5.84 -11.20 11.42
C ALA A 588 -6.67 -12.00 12.47
N GLY A 589 -7.99 -11.76 12.52
CA GLY A 589 -8.92 -12.42 13.43
C GLY A 589 -9.31 -11.58 14.66
N GLU A 590 -10.51 -11.82 15.18
CA GLU A 590 -11.12 -11.04 16.28
C GLU A 590 -10.26 -10.97 17.56
N ASN A 591 -9.48 -11.99 17.83
CA ASN A 591 -8.58 -12.05 18.99
C ASN A 591 -7.40 -11.09 18.90
N THR A 592 -7.15 -10.47 17.75
CA THR A 592 -6.06 -9.51 17.54
C THR A 592 -6.50 -8.06 17.73
N LYS A 593 -7.79 -7.79 17.84
CA LYS A 593 -8.36 -6.44 17.95
C LYS A 593 -7.70 -5.55 19.01
N PRO A 594 -7.44 -6.04 20.25
CA PRO A 594 -6.78 -5.20 21.26
C PRO A 594 -5.38 -4.73 20.84
N ILE A 595 -4.64 -5.53 20.06
CA ILE A 595 -3.33 -5.17 19.54
C ILE A 595 -3.45 -3.94 18.62
N TRP A 596 -4.44 -3.97 17.73
CA TRP A 596 -4.66 -2.88 16.77
C TRP A 596 -5.17 -1.61 17.43
N GLU A 597 -6.05 -1.72 18.42
CA GLU A 597 -6.56 -0.58 19.19
C GLU A 597 -5.45 0.14 19.97
N GLU A 598 -4.48 -0.59 20.50
CA GLU A 598 -3.35 -0.05 21.26
C GLU A 598 -2.33 0.66 20.35
N LYS A 599 -1.91 0.00 19.26
CA LYS A 599 -0.83 0.51 18.42
C LYS A 599 -1.23 1.57 17.41
N ILE A 600 -2.51 1.65 17.02
CA ILE A 600 -2.98 2.65 16.06
C ILE A 600 -3.43 3.91 16.80
N SER A 601 -2.84 5.03 16.42
CA SER A 601 -3.19 6.36 16.92
C SER A 601 -3.54 7.29 15.75
N SER A 602 -4.39 8.28 16.02
CA SER A 602 -4.70 9.32 15.06
C SER A 602 -3.90 10.58 15.36
N PHE A 603 -3.68 11.40 14.33
CA PHE A 603 -3.21 12.76 14.56
C PHE A 603 -4.37 13.61 15.09
N PRO A 604 -4.24 14.26 16.25
CA PRO A 604 -5.03 15.44 16.57
C PRO A 604 -4.64 16.57 15.62
N ASP A 605 -5.50 17.55 15.44
CA ASP A 605 -5.24 18.76 14.65
C ASP A 605 -3.94 19.44 15.08
N GLY A 606 -2.84 19.14 14.40
CA GLY A 606 -1.48 19.52 14.78
C GLY A 606 -0.73 18.32 15.34
N TYR A 607 0.11 17.78 14.52
CA TYR A 607 1.09 16.72 14.78
C TYR A 607 1.60 16.66 16.22
N LEU A 608 1.47 15.47 16.83
CA LEU A 608 2.20 15.00 18.01
C LEU A 608 2.68 16.09 18.97
N ALA A 609 1.77 16.87 19.52
CA ALA A 609 2.12 17.70 20.66
C ALA A 609 2.62 16.78 21.80
N GLY A 610 3.94 16.71 21.96
CA GLY A 610 4.58 16.42 23.21
C GLY A 610 4.82 14.98 23.63
N LYS A 611 5.04 14.01 22.73
CA LYS A 611 5.63 12.71 23.09
C LYS A 611 6.40 12.11 21.89
N LEU A 612 7.49 12.74 21.49
CA LEU A 612 8.57 12.06 20.79
C LEU A 612 9.41 11.27 21.79
#